data_180766fa690e0354720731bfafe7ad15
#
_entry.id   180766fa690e0354720731bfafe7ad15
#
_cell.length_a   1.000
_cell.length_b   1.000
_cell.length_c   1.000
_cell.angle_alpha   90.00
_cell.angle_beta   90.00
_cell.angle_gamma   90.00
#
_symmetry.space_group_name_H-M   'P 1'
#
loop_
_entity.id
_entity.type
_entity.pdbx_description
1 polymer ?
#
loop_
_entity_poly.entity_id
_entity_poly.type
_entity_poly.pdbx_seq_one_letter_code
_entity_poly.pdbx_strand_id
1 'polypeptide(L)'
;MSSTEVRYERRGAAAVLTIDRPERRNAIDAATAAALRQGLEEFEADEAARGLILTGSGEAFCAGADLKALDLDVDGPGGPLGFTRLTPSKPAIAAIDGWCLAGGLELALWCDLRVATPRSVFGCFERRWGVPLIDGGTQRLPRVLGMGRALELILTGRPVEADEAERIGLVNEVTEPGRHLDRALELVERIASFPQETMLSDRRAALEGGGLPLAAGLELEHRLGREVLEVAARGAARFAAGEGRGGRGV
;
A
#
# COMPACT_ATOMS: atom_id res chain seq x y z
N MET A 1 -16.41 3.40 -26.43
CA MET A 1 -15.42 3.95 -25.50
C MET A 1 -15.22 2.91 -24.42
N SER A 2 -14.12 2.17 -24.45
CA SER A 2 -13.78 1.23 -23.37
C SER A 2 -13.57 2.06 -22.11
N SER A 3 -14.46 1.95 -21.12
CA SER A 3 -14.19 2.48 -19.78
C SER A 3 -13.02 1.69 -19.24
N THR A 4 -11.87 2.31 -19.07
CA THR A 4 -10.75 1.69 -18.40
C THR A 4 -11.15 1.48 -16.94
N GLU A 5 -11.29 0.21 -16.53
CA GLU A 5 -11.70 -0.17 -15.16
C GLU A 5 -10.68 0.21 -14.09
N VAL A 6 -9.53 0.72 -14.52
CA VAL A 6 -8.47 1.29 -13.67
C VAL A 6 -8.01 2.59 -14.32
N ARG A 7 -7.90 3.64 -13.53
CA ARG A 7 -7.41 4.94 -13.98
C ARG A 7 -6.08 5.26 -13.31
N TYR A 8 -5.11 5.67 -14.11
CA TYR A 8 -3.85 6.25 -13.66
C TYR A 8 -3.88 7.77 -13.83
N GLU A 9 -3.53 8.51 -12.80
CA GLU A 9 -3.46 9.96 -12.82
C GLU A 9 -2.28 10.44 -11.97
N ARG A 10 -1.48 11.39 -12.48
CA ARG A 10 -0.46 12.03 -11.66
C ARG A 10 -0.97 13.32 -11.03
N ARG A 11 -0.85 13.46 -9.72
CA ARG A 11 -1.20 14.65 -8.93
C ARG A 11 0.01 15.08 -8.09
N GLY A 12 0.70 16.14 -8.50
CA GLY A 12 1.95 16.56 -7.85
C GLY A 12 3.01 15.45 -7.88
N ALA A 13 3.54 15.11 -6.73
CA ALA A 13 4.48 14.00 -6.55
C ALA A 13 3.81 12.61 -6.47
N ALA A 14 2.49 12.54 -6.41
CA ALA A 14 1.76 11.28 -6.32
C ALA A 14 1.29 10.76 -7.67
N ALA A 15 1.44 9.45 -7.91
CA ALA A 15 0.66 8.70 -8.88
C ALA A 15 -0.58 8.14 -8.17
N VAL A 16 -1.78 8.38 -8.71
CA VAL A 16 -3.04 7.86 -8.18
C VAL A 16 -3.57 6.78 -9.11
N LEU A 17 -3.67 5.57 -8.60
CA LEU A 17 -4.22 4.41 -9.28
C LEU A 17 -5.60 4.12 -8.69
N THR A 18 -6.64 4.35 -9.46
CA THR A 18 -8.03 4.21 -9.01
C THR A 18 -8.69 2.99 -9.66
N ILE A 19 -9.20 2.07 -8.85
CA ILE A 19 -10.08 0.99 -9.32
C ILE A 19 -11.45 1.61 -9.56
N ASP A 20 -12.00 1.51 -10.78
CA ASP A 20 -13.23 2.20 -11.20
C ASP A 20 -14.29 1.24 -11.71
N ARG A 21 -14.73 0.34 -10.83
CA ARG A 21 -15.82 -0.61 -11.03
C ARG A 21 -16.84 -0.54 -9.87
N PRO A 22 -17.43 0.64 -9.60
CA PRO A 22 -18.27 0.82 -8.40
C PRO A 22 -19.49 -0.11 -8.37
N GLU A 23 -20.07 -0.46 -9.51
CA GLU A 23 -21.19 -1.40 -9.64
C GLU A 23 -20.83 -2.85 -9.25
N ARG A 24 -19.54 -3.17 -9.19
CA ARG A 24 -18.96 -4.43 -8.70
C ARG A 24 -18.25 -4.27 -7.36
N ARG A 25 -18.40 -3.12 -6.68
CA ARG A 25 -17.64 -2.77 -5.46
C ARG A 25 -16.14 -2.89 -5.68
N ASN A 26 -15.67 -2.52 -6.85
CA ASN A 26 -14.27 -2.57 -7.26
C ASN A 26 -13.65 -3.99 -7.14
N ALA A 27 -14.45 -5.04 -7.34
CA ALA A 27 -13.94 -6.41 -7.43
C ALA A 27 -13.06 -6.58 -8.67
N ILE A 28 -12.03 -7.41 -8.55
CA ILE A 28 -10.97 -7.60 -9.54
C ILE A 28 -11.25 -8.85 -10.37
N ASP A 29 -11.36 -8.70 -11.68
CA ASP A 29 -11.30 -9.75 -12.68
C ASP A 29 -9.95 -9.71 -13.44
N ALA A 30 -9.74 -10.60 -14.40
CA ALA A 30 -8.50 -10.66 -15.16
C ALA A 30 -8.15 -9.36 -15.88
N ALA A 31 -9.13 -8.66 -16.43
CA ALA A 31 -8.91 -7.39 -17.14
C ALA A 31 -8.48 -6.29 -16.15
N THR A 32 -9.14 -6.19 -15.00
CA THR A 32 -8.80 -5.25 -13.94
C THR A 32 -7.41 -5.56 -13.35
N ALA A 33 -7.06 -6.84 -13.13
CA ALA A 33 -5.75 -7.24 -12.65
C ALA A 33 -4.65 -6.84 -13.64
N ALA A 34 -4.87 -7.04 -14.94
CA ALA A 34 -3.93 -6.62 -15.99
C ALA A 34 -3.76 -5.09 -16.02
N ALA A 35 -4.85 -4.33 -15.89
CA ALA A 35 -4.81 -2.87 -15.86
C ALA A 35 -4.12 -2.34 -14.59
N LEU A 36 -4.32 -2.96 -13.43
CA LEU A 36 -3.58 -2.66 -12.19
C LEU A 36 -2.08 -2.90 -12.37
N ARG A 37 -1.70 -4.02 -13.01
CA ARG A 37 -0.31 -4.31 -13.32
C ARG A 37 0.30 -3.25 -14.23
N GLN A 38 -0.39 -2.87 -15.29
CA GLN A 38 0.05 -1.79 -16.19
C GLN A 38 0.21 -0.47 -15.45
N GLY A 39 -0.74 -0.11 -14.56
CA GLY A 39 -0.64 1.10 -13.75
C GLY A 39 0.56 1.10 -12.80
N LEU A 40 0.93 -0.05 -12.23
CA LEU A 40 2.17 -0.17 -11.45
C LEU A 40 3.41 0.02 -12.32
N GLU A 41 3.45 -0.57 -13.52
CA GLU A 41 4.56 -0.41 -14.46
C GLU A 41 4.73 1.04 -14.91
N GLU A 42 3.62 1.75 -15.16
CA GLU A 42 3.62 3.18 -15.48
C GLU A 42 4.17 4.01 -14.29
N PHE A 43 3.72 3.72 -13.07
CA PHE A 43 4.26 4.36 -11.86
C PHE A 43 5.77 4.12 -11.68
N GLU A 44 6.25 2.90 -11.87
CA GLU A 44 7.68 2.61 -11.75
C GLU A 44 8.52 3.37 -12.77
N ALA A 45 8.01 3.54 -13.98
CA ALA A 45 8.67 4.29 -15.06
C ALA A 45 8.57 5.82 -14.90
N ASP A 46 7.62 6.35 -14.13
CA ASP A 46 7.45 7.79 -13.92
C ASP A 46 8.44 8.32 -12.88
N GLU A 47 9.56 8.88 -13.34
CA GLU A 47 10.60 9.47 -12.47
C GLU A 47 10.09 10.66 -11.64
N ALA A 48 9.02 11.33 -12.03
CA ALA A 48 8.44 12.44 -11.28
C ALA A 48 7.50 11.99 -10.16
N ALA A 49 6.99 10.76 -10.21
CA ALA A 49 6.19 10.18 -9.14
C ALA A 49 7.08 9.69 -7.99
N ARG A 50 6.80 10.17 -6.77
CA ARG A 50 7.52 9.81 -5.54
C ARG A 50 6.76 8.83 -4.65
N GLY A 51 5.49 8.63 -4.90
CA GLY A 51 4.66 7.65 -4.21
C GLY A 51 3.41 7.29 -5.00
N LEU A 52 2.95 6.05 -4.84
CA LEU A 52 1.70 5.54 -5.39
C LEU A 52 0.58 5.69 -4.37
N ILE A 53 -0.58 6.13 -4.80
CA ILE A 53 -1.82 6.06 -4.03
C ILE A 53 -2.73 5.07 -4.74
N LEU A 54 -3.13 4.00 -4.05
CA LEU A 54 -4.14 3.06 -4.52
C LEU A 54 -5.47 3.39 -3.86
N THR A 55 -6.53 3.54 -4.65
CA THR A 55 -7.87 3.85 -4.15
C THR A 55 -8.96 3.20 -5.00
N GLY A 56 -10.19 3.20 -4.51
CA GLY A 56 -11.38 2.75 -5.23
C GLY A 56 -12.38 3.88 -5.45
N SER A 57 -13.12 3.83 -6.55
CA SER A 57 -14.23 4.76 -6.78
C SER A 57 -15.52 4.33 -6.05
N GLY A 58 -16.41 5.28 -5.73
CA GLY A 58 -17.73 5.02 -5.18
C GLY A 58 -17.71 4.62 -3.70
N GLU A 59 -18.40 3.51 -3.33
CA GLU A 59 -18.66 3.12 -1.94
C GLU A 59 -17.73 2.03 -1.39
N ALA A 60 -16.73 1.61 -2.16
CA ALA A 60 -15.81 0.57 -1.77
C ALA A 60 -14.40 0.88 -2.25
N PHE A 61 -13.42 0.57 -1.43
CA PHE A 61 -12.05 0.48 -1.88
C PHE A 61 -11.89 -0.70 -2.85
N CYS A 62 -12.13 -1.92 -2.38
CA CYS A 62 -12.12 -3.13 -3.18
C CYS A 62 -12.73 -4.31 -2.41
N ALA A 63 -13.60 -5.08 -3.05
CA ALA A 63 -14.24 -6.25 -2.46
C ALA A 63 -13.44 -7.57 -2.67
N GLY A 64 -12.27 -7.51 -3.32
CA GLY A 64 -11.43 -8.67 -3.65
C GLY A 64 -11.67 -9.21 -5.05
N ALA A 65 -11.43 -10.50 -5.28
CA ALA A 65 -11.64 -11.14 -6.56
C ALA A 65 -13.11 -11.12 -7.00
N ASP A 66 -13.37 -10.89 -8.29
CA ASP A 66 -14.72 -10.99 -8.85
C ASP A 66 -15.13 -12.48 -8.96
N LEU A 67 -15.87 -12.96 -7.97
CA LEU A 67 -16.32 -14.36 -7.91
C LEU A 67 -17.30 -14.74 -9.04
N LYS A 68 -17.81 -13.78 -9.80
CA LYS A 68 -18.66 -14.07 -10.96
C LYS A 68 -17.84 -14.33 -12.22
N ALA A 69 -16.66 -13.73 -12.32
CA ALA A 69 -15.74 -13.94 -13.43
C ALA A 69 -14.89 -15.20 -13.21
N LEU A 70 -14.26 -15.35 -12.03
CA LEU A 70 -13.34 -16.46 -11.67
C LEU A 70 -12.28 -16.75 -12.73
N ASP A 71 -11.72 -15.70 -13.34
CA ASP A 71 -10.82 -15.75 -14.48
C ASP A 71 -9.41 -15.24 -14.18
N LEU A 72 -9.07 -15.05 -12.89
CA LEU A 72 -7.78 -14.57 -12.45
C LEU A 72 -6.65 -15.57 -12.72
N ASP A 73 -5.52 -15.07 -13.20
CA ASP A 73 -4.29 -15.85 -13.36
C ASP A 73 -3.60 -16.06 -12.00
N VAL A 74 -3.87 -17.21 -11.38
CA VAL A 74 -3.33 -17.54 -10.05
C VAL A 74 -1.82 -17.88 -10.06
N ASP A 75 -1.28 -18.24 -11.21
CA ASP A 75 0.12 -18.62 -11.39
C ASP A 75 0.98 -17.50 -11.96
N GLY A 76 0.35 -16.38 -12.33
CA GLY A 76 1.02 -15.21 -12.88
C GLY A 76 2.07 -14.63 -11.92
N PRO A 77 3.19 -14.11 -12.46
CA PRO A 77 4.32 -13.62 -11.64
C PRO A 77 3.97 -12.42 -10.76
N GLY A 78 2.94 -11.66 -11.11
CA GLY A 78 2.44 -10.52 -10.33
C GLY A 78 1.50 -10.90 -9.20
N GLY A 79 1.01 -12.15 -9.20
CA GLY A 79 -0.09 -12.61 -8.35
C GLY A 79 -1.46 -12.38 -8.99
N PRO A 80 -2.52 -13.06 -8.49
CA PRO A 80 -3.86 -13.01 -9.06
C PRO A 80 -4.42 -11.59 -9.23
N LEU A 81 -4.16 -10.70 -8.30
CA LEU A 81 -4.63 -9.30 -8.35
C LEU A 81 -3.68 -8.37 -9.13
N GLY A 82 -2.77 -8.93 -9.95
CA GLY A 82 -1.95 -8.22 -10.92
C GLY A 82 -0.55 -7.87 -10.44
N PHE A 83 -0.34 -7.40 -9.20
CA PHE A 83 0.96 -6.96 -8.72
C PHE A 83 1.32 -7.32 -7.27
N THR A 84 0.46 -8.02 -6.56
CA THR A 84 0.60 -8.25 -5.11
C THR A 84 1.84 -9.03 -4.70
N ARG A 85 2.47 -9.75 -5.63
CA ARG A 85 3.76 -10.46 -5.43
C ARG A 85 4.99 -9.61 -5.77
N LEU A 86 4.78 -8.40 -6.31
CA LEU A 86 5.87 -7.46 -6.61
C LEU A 86 6.07 -6.51 -5.43
N THR A 87 7.29 -6.02 -5.29
CA THR A 87 7.61 -4.96 -4.33
C THR A 87 7.91 -3.69 -5.10
N PRO A 88 7.15 -2.60 -4.91
CA PRO A 88 7.40 -1.37 -5.62
C PRO A 88 8.70 -0.71 -5.13
N SER A 89 9.43 -0.07 -6.04
CA SER A 89 10.67 0.64 -5.70
C SER A 89 10.44 1.91 -4.87
N LYS A 90 9.25 2.48 -4.98
CA LYS A 90 8.81 3.71 -4.33
C LYS A 90 7.65 3.44 -3.36
N PRO A 91 7.38 4.32 -2.37
CA PRO A 91 6.31 4.14 -1.40
C PRO A 91 4.92 4.01 -2.03
N ALA A 92 4.06 3.19 -1.40
CA ALA A 92 2.66 3.03 -1.76
C ALA A 92 1.74 3.28 -0.56
N ILE A 93 0.63 3.99 -0.78
CA ILE A 93 -0.37 4.32 0.24
C ILE A 93 -1.74 3.86 -0.24
N ALA A 94 -2.46 3.08 0.57
CA ALA A 94 -3.86 2.78 0.32
C ALA A 94 -4.73 3.89 0.91
N ALA A 95 -5.50 4.56 0.05
CA ALA A 95 -6.52 5.54 0.44
C ALA A 95 -7.89 4.85 0.40
N ILE A 96 -8.42 4.52 1.58
CA ILE A 96 -9.50 3.55 1.74
C ILE A 96 -10.78 4.27 2.16
N ASP A 97 -11.85 4.04 1.38
CA ASP A 97 -13.19 4.49 1.73
C ASP A 97 -14.19 3.33 1.52
N GLY A 98 -14.99 3.02 2.55
CA GLY A 98 -15.94 1.91 2.52
C GLY A 98 -15.29 0.52 2.58
N TRP A 99 -15.79 -0.43 1.80
CA TRP A 99 -15.42 -1.84 1.89
C TRP A 99 -14.00 -2.13 1.39
N CYS A 100 -13.17 -2.71 2.26
CA CYS A 100 -11.81 -3.18 1.97
C CYS A 100 -11.70 -4.66 2.41
N LEU A 101 -12.13 -5.58 1.56
CA LEU A 101 -12.43 -6.95 1.93
C LEU A 101 -11.63 -7.96 1.10
N ALA A 102 -11.33 -9.11 1.69
CA ALA A 102 -10.70 -10.24 0.99
C ALA A 102 -9.43 -9.80 0.25
N GLY A 103 -9.33 -10.04 -1.07
CA GLY A 103 -8.23 -9.53 -1.89
C GLY A 103 -8.06 -8.01 -1.85
N GLY A 104 -9.12 -7.24 -1.58
CA GLY A 104 -9.02 -5.80 -1.35
C GLY A 104 -8.23 -5.47 -0.08
N LEU A 105 -8.37 -6.25 0.99
CA LEU A 105 -7.51 -6.14 2.17
C LEU A 105 -6.07 -6.54 1.83
N GLU A 106 -5.85 -7.54 0.97
CA GLU A 106 -4.51 -7.94 0.52
C GLU A 106 -3.82 -6.82 -0.28
N LEU A 107 -4.57 -6.12 -1.17
CA LEU A 107 -4.10 -4.92 -1.86
C LEU A 107 -3.74 -3.78 -0.88
N ALA A 108 -4.57 -3.53 0.13
CA ALA A 108 -4.30 -2.52 1.15
C ALA A 108 -3.06 -2.88 1.99
N LEU A 109 -2.86 -4.16 2.32
CA LEU A 109 -1.69 -4.66 3.04
C LEU A 109 -0.41 -4.68 2.19
N TRP A 110 -0.52 -4.67 0.87
CA TRP A 110 0.60 -4.52 -0.05
C TRP A 110 1.19 -3.11 0.01
N CYS A 111 0.36 -2.09 0.27
CA CYS A 111 0.81 -0.73 0.46
C CYS A 111 1.59 -0.57 1.79
N ASP A 112 2.54 0.36 1.83
CA ASP A 112 3.30 0.68 3.06
C ASP A 112 2.40 1.29 4.13
N LEU A 113 1.54 2.24 3.73
CA LEU A 113 0.63 2.96 4.62
C LEU A 113 -0.83 2.76 4.19
N ARG A 114 -1.75 2.89 5.14
CA ARG A 114 -3.20 2.80 4.95
C ARG A 114 -3.87 3.97 5.66
N VAL A 115 -4.59 4.78 4.89
CA VAL A 115 -5.42 5.89 5.38
C VAL A 115 -6.88 5.52 5.11
N ALA A 116 -7.73 5.60 6.11
CA ALA A 116 -9.12 5.17 6.01
C ALA A 116 -10.11 6.28 6.36
N THR A 117 -11.37 6.10 6.00
CA THR A 117 -12.49 6.92 6.49
C THR A 117 -13.23 6.21 7.62
N PRO A 118 -14.07 6.90 8.42
CA PRO A 118 -14.84 6.28 9.49
C PRO A 118 -15.82 5.19 9.01
N ARG A 119 -16.23 5.21 7.74
CA ARG A 119 -17.11 4.18 7.17
C ARG A 119 -16.37 2.97 6.61
N SER A 120 -15.05 2.93 6.71
CA SER A 120 -14.26 1.83 6.19
C SER A 120 -14.45 0.57 7.03
N VAL A 121 -14.61 -0.57 6.33
CA VAL A 121 -14.77 -1.88 6.95
C VAL A 121 -13.80 -2.86 6.31
N PHE A 122 -13.06 -3.55 7.14
CA PHE A 122 -12.03 -4.51 6.74
C PHE A 122 -12.43 -5.94 7.12
N GLY A 123 -11.91 -6.92 6.39
CA GLY A 123 -12.12 -8.32 6.79
C GLY A 123 -11.72 -9.35 5.74
N CYS A 124 -11.44 -10.56 6.24
CA CYS A 124 -11.16 -11.74 5.43
C CYS A 124 -12.47 -12.43 5.01
N PHE A 125 -13.32 -11.74 4.22
CA PHE A 125 -14.67 -12.20 3.89
C PHE A 125 -14.69 -13.33 2.86
N GLU A 126 -13.59 -13.60 2.16
CA GLU A 126 -13.39 -14.75 1.30
C GLU A 126 -13.65 -16.07 2.04
N ARG A 127 -13.49 -16.07 3.37
CA ARG A 127 -13.71 -17.22 4.24
C ARG A 127 -15.12 -17.76 4.11
N ARG A 128 -16.11 -16.90 3.85
CA ARG A 128 -17.53 -17.27 3.66
C ARG A 128 -17.77 -18.07 2.38
N TRP A 129 -16.85 -17.99 1.42
CA TRP A 129 -16.98 -18.56 0.09
C TRP A 129 -15.94 -19.64 -0.22
N GLY A 130 -15.06 -19.96 0.76
CA GLY A 130 -14.02 -20.96 0.57
C GLY A 130 -12.86 -20.52 -0.32
N VAL A 131 -12.74 -19.22 -0.62
CA VAL A 131 -11.64 -18.68 -1.41
C VAL A 131 -10.40 -18.50 -0.49
N PRO A 132 -9.20 -18.90 -0.93
CA PRO A 132 -7.99 -18.71 -0.14
C PRO A 132 -7.44 -17.29 -0.27
N LEU A 133 -6.72 -16.83 0.76
CA LEU A 133 -5.84 -15.66 0.69
C LEU A 133 -4.55 -16.05 -0.02
N ILE A 134 -4.33 -15.59 -1.24
CA ILE A 134 -3.16 -15.95 -2.08
C ILE A 134 -2.42 -14.75 -2.66
N ASP A 135 -2.86 -13.55 -2.31
CA ASP A 135 -2.25 -12.27 -2.69
C ASP A 135 -1.42 -11.64 -1.57
N GLY A 136 -1.03 -12.43 -0.59
CA GLY A 136 -0.11 -12.05 0.48
C GLY A 136 -0.77 -11.76 1.82
N GLY A 137 -2.08 -11.89 1.97
CA GLY A 137 -2.80 -11.63 3.22
C GLY A 137 -2.28 -12.45 4.38
N THR A 138 -2.07 -13.76 4.19
CA THR A 138 -1.52 -14.65 5.23
C THR A 138 -0.09 -14.30 5.65
N GLN A 139 0.64 -13.57 4.84
CA GLN A 139 2.03 -13.17 5.09
C GLN A 139 2.14 -11.75 5.65
N ARG A 140 1.35 -10.80 5.12
CA ARG A 140 1.42 -9.39 5.51
C ARG A 140 0.60 -9.08 6.76
N LEU A 141 -0.60 -9.66 6.90
CA LEU A 141 -1.46 -9.40 8.06
C LEU A 141 -0.77 -9.72 9.41
N PRO A 142 -0.08 -10.88 9.58
CA PRO A 142 0.67 -11.15 10.81
C PRO A 142 1.84 -10.20 11.05
N ARG A 143 2.45 -9.67 10.00
CA ARG A 143 3.53 -8.68 10.13
C ARG A 143 3.03 -7.31 10.58
N VAL A 144 1.78 -6.98 10.24
CA VAL A 144 1.14 -5.71 10.65
C VAL A 144 0.52 -5.83 12.05
N LEU A 145 -0.20 -6.92 12.35
CA LEU A 145 -1.01 -7.04 13.57
C LEU A 145 -0.43 -7.98 14.63
N GLY A 146 0.63 -8.70 14.30
CA GLY A 146 1.06 -9.88 15.07
C GLY A 146 0.16 -11.09 14.83
N MET A 147 0.72 -12.29 15.09
CA MET A 147 0.11 -13.59 14.73
C MET A 147 -1.27 -13.80 15.34
N GLY A 148 -1.46 -13.48 16.61
CA GLY A 148 -2.73 -13.75 17.32
C GLY A 148 -3.91 -12.99 16.71
N ARG A 149 -3.76 -11.69 16.46
CA ARG A 149 -4.81 -10.86 15.86
C ARG A 149 -5.05 -11.22 14.39
N ALA A 150 -3.98 -11.49 13.66
CA ALA A 150 -4.09 -11.93 12.27
C ALA A 150 -4.88 -13.24 12.14
N LEU A 151 -4.57 -14.24 12.97
CA LEU A 151 -5.30 -15.52 12.98
C LEU A 151 -6.77 -15.34 13.37
N GLU A 152 -7.07 -14.49 14.35
CA GLU A 152 -8.46 -14.15 14.68
C GLU A 152 -9.23 -13.70 13.45
N LEU A 153 -8.69 -12.74 12.68
CA LEU A 153 -9.37 -12.21 11.49
C LEU A 153 -9.44 -13.24 10.36
N ILE A 154 -8.36 -13.98 10.11
CA ILE A 154 -8.31 -15.01 9.06
C ILE A 154 -9.29 -16.15 9.34
N LEU A 155 -9.38 -16.60 10.58
CA LEU A 155 -10.20 -17.77 10.94
C LEU A 155 -11.68 -17.42 11.04
N THR A 156 -12.00 -16.26 11.62
CA THR A 156 -13.39 -15.87 11.86
C THR A 156 -14.03 -15.15 10.68
N GLY A 157 -13.23 -14.47 9.85
CA GLY A 157 -13.75 -13.60 8.79
C GLY A 157 -14.67 -12.51 9.32
N ARG A 158 -14.50 -12.09 10.59
CA ARG A 158 -15.33 -11.03 11.16
C ARG A 158 -15.00 -9.67 10.55
N PRO A 159 -15.94 -8.73 10.56
CA PRO A 159 -15.64 -7.34 10.19
C PRO A 159 -14.76 -6.67 11.23
N VAL A 160 -13.96 -5.70 10.76
CA VAL A 160 -13.20 -4.75 11.57
C VAL A 160 -13.59 -3.36 11.10
N GLU A 161 -14.24 -2.59 11.98
CA GLU A 161 -14.61 -1.20 11.73
C GLU A 161 -13.38 -0.28 11.82
N ALA A 162 -13.47 0.92 11.25
CA ALA A 162 -12.36 1.86 11.13
C ALA A 162 -11.67 2.17 12.48
N ASP A 163 -12.43 2.45 13.52
CA ASP A 163 -11.90 2.76 14.86
C ASP A 163 -11.14 1.59 15.47
N GLU A 164 -11.61 0.35 15.26
CA GLU A 164 -10.88 -0.83 15.67
C GLU A 164 -9.62 -1.01 14.82
N ALA A 165 -9.72 -0.81 13.51
CA ALA A 165 -8.62 -0.95 12.56
C ALA A 165 -7.45 -0.02 12.93
N GLU A 166 -7.72 1.23 13.29
CA GLU A 166 -6.72 2.17 13.78
C GLU A 166 -6.14 1.72 15.12
N ARG A 167 -6.98 1.38 16.10
CA ARG A 167 -6.54 0.96 17.43
C ARG A 167 -5.63 -0.28 17.40
N ILE A 168 -5.86 -1.22 16.48
CA ILE A 168 -5.04 -2.43 16.35
C ILE A 168 -3.86 -2.26 15.40
N GLY A 169 -3.69 -1.11 14.76
CA GLY A 169 -2.62 -0.82 13.80
C GLY A 169 -2.83 -1.40 12.39
N LEU A 170 -4.05 -1.81 12.05
CA LEU A 170 -4.37 -2.24 10.69
C LEU A 170 -4.34 -1.06 9.72
N VAL A 171 -4.77 0.12 10.15
CA VAL A 171 -4.62 1.40 9.44
C VAL A 171 -3.75 2.36 10.24
N ASN A 172 -3.09 3.27 9.56
CA ASN A 172 -2.20 4.26 10.17
C ASN A 172 -2.96 5.48 10.68
N GLU A 173 -4.09 5.81 10.02
CA GLU A 173 -4.88 7.00 10.35
C GLU A 173 -6.31 6.83 9.83
N VAL A 174 -7.30 7.24 10.63
CA VAL A 174 -8.70 7.43 10.21
C VAL A 174 -8.94 8.93 10.07
N THR A 175 -9.29 9.37 8.86
CA THR A 175 -9.50 10.78 8.51
C THR A 175 -10.97 11.19 8.67
N GLU A 176 -11.25 12.47 8.48
CA GLU A 176 -12.62 12.95 8.27
C GLU A 176 -13.26 12.28 7.02
N PRO A 177 -14.59 12.15 6.99
CA PRO A 177 -15.30 11.58 5.85
C PRO A 177 -14.90 12.23 4.53
N GLY A 178 -14.55 11.42 3.52
CA GLY A 178 -14.16 11.88 2.18
C GLY A 178 -12.74 12.45 2.06
N ARG A 179 -11.97 12.54 3.15
CA ARG A 179 -10.63 13.15 3.14
C ARG A 179 -9.49 12.14 2.91
N HIS A 180 -9.79 10.87 2.74
CA HIS A 180 -8.77 9.80 2.60
C HIS A 180 -7.79 10.04 1.46
N LEU A 181 -8.28 10.47 0.28
CA LEU A 181 -7.43 10.74 -0.87
C LEU A 181 -6.57 12.00 -0.66
N ASP A 182 -7.16 13.09 -0.17
CA ASP A 182 -6.42 14.32 0.14
C ASP A 182 -5.32 14.06 1.16
N ARG A 183 -5.64 13.28 2.20
CA ARG A 183 -4.66 12.93 3.23
C ARG A 183 -3.53 12.06 2.68
N ALA A 184 -3.83 11.11 1.81
CA ALA A 184 -2.81 10.32 1.13
C ALA A 184 -1.91 11.18 0.23
N LEU A 185 -2.47 12.17 -0.48
CA LEU A 185 -1.72 13.16 -1.25
C LEU A 185 -0.76 13.98 -0.37
N GLU A 186 -1.25 14.50 0.78
CA GLU A 186 -0.42 15.22 1.76
C GLU A 186 0.75 14.35 2.25
N LEU A 187 0.52 13.07 2.50
CA LEU A 187 1.57 12.15 2.92
C LEU A 187 2.61 11.92 1.82
N VAL A 188 2.19 11.76 0.57
CA VAL A 188 3.13 11.62 -0.55
C VAL A 188 3.95 12.90 -0.74
N GLU A 189 3.33 14.09 -0.69
CA GLU A 189 4.06 15.36 -0.77
C GLU A 189 5.09 15.50 0.37
N ARG A 190 4.73 15.10 1.59
CA ARG A 190 5.66 15.07 2.71
C ARG A 190 6.82 14.10 2.48
N ILE A 191 6.54 12.89 1.99
CA ILE A 191 7.56 11.89 1.63
C ILE A 191 8.49 12.44 0.53
N ALA A 192 7.92 13.10 -0.47
CA ALA A 192 8.65 13.68 -1.59
C ALA A 192 9.58 14.83 -1.18
N SER A 193 9.29 15.50 -0.05
CA SER A 193 10.14 16.59 0.47
C SER A 193 11.46 16.10 1.11
N PHE A 194 11.60 14.82 1.41
CA PHE A 194 12.81 14.26 2.00
C PHE A 194 13.83 13.82 0.94
N PRO A 195 15.13 13.71 1.27
CA PRO A 195 16.11 13.08 0.40
C PRO A 195 15.71 11.65 0.06
N GLN A 196 15.40 11.40 -1.21
CA GLN A 196 14.77 10.14 -1.64
C GLN A 196 15.71 8.95 -1.47
N GLU A 197 16.99 9.11 -1.76
CA GLU A 197 17.96 8.01 -1.74
C GLU A 197 18.08 7.38 -0.33
N THR A 198 18.15 8.19 0.71
CA THR A 198 18.26 7.70 2.09
C THR A 198 16.96 7.09 2.57
N MET A 199 15.83 7.75 2.32
CA MET A 199 14.51 7.25 2.70
C MET A 199 14.18 5.91 2.00
N LEU A 200 14.48 5.78 0.71
CA LEU A 200 14.25 4.52 -0.03
C LEU A 200 15.21 3.42 0.42
N SER A 201 16.45 3.74 0.79
CA SER A 201 17.39 2.80 1.38
C SER A 201 16.87 2.23 2.69
N ASP A 202 16.37 3.09 3.59
CA ASP A 202 15.79 2.66 4.88
C ASP A 202 14.53 1.84 4.69
N ARG A 203 13.62 2.28 3.78
CA ARG A 203 12.42 1.50 3.43
C ARG A 203 12.79 0.11 2.92
N ARG A 204 13.76 0.01 2.02
CA ARG A 204 14.24 -1.25 1.48
C ARG A 204 14.81 -2.16 2.57
N ALA A 205 15.65 -1.60 3.46
CA ALA A 205 16.21 -2.35 4.58
C ALA A 205 15.12 -2.91 5.50
N ALA A 206 14.09 -2.10 5.81
CA ALA A 206 12.96 -2.54 6.63
C ALA A 206 12.13 -3.65 5.97
N LEU A 207 11.83 -3.54 4.68
CA LEU A 207 11.04 -4.53 3.95
C LEU A 207 11.78 -5.85 3.73
N GLU A 208 13.03 -5.80 3.25
CA GLU A 208 13.84 -6.98 2.96
C GLU A 208 14.36 -7.64 4.26
N GLY A 209 14.62 -6.84 5.30
CA GLY A 209 15.11 -7.31 6.60
C GLY A 209 14.03 -8.00 7.47
N GLY A 210 12.77 -7.71 7.22
CA GLY A 210 11.65 -8.11 8.10
C GLY A 210 11.41 -9.62 8.29
N GLY A 211 12.13 -10.48 7.59
CA GLY A 211 12.07 -11.94 7.76
C GLY A 211 13.42 -12.57 8.09
N LEU A 212 14.47 -11.77 8.21
CA LEU A 212 15.84 -12.23 8.45
C LEU A 212 16.11 -12.38 9.95
N PRO A 213 17.06 -13.27 10.36
CA PRO A 213 17.65 -13.18 11.70
C PRO A 213 18.25 -11.80 11.92
N LEU A 214 18.15 -11.26 13.15
CA LEU A 214 18.54 -9.89 13.47
C LEU A 214 19.96 -9.53 12.96
N ALA A 215 20.93 -10.40 13.13
CA ALA A 215 22.29 -10.16 12.66
C ALA A 215 22.36 -9.94 11.14
N ALA A 216 21.67 -10.77 10.35
CA ALA A 216 21.61 -10.64 8.89
C ALA A 216 20.85 -9.38 8.46
N GLY A 217 19.77 -9.02 9.20
CA GLY A 217 19.05 -7.76 8.98
C GLY A 217 19.94 -6.52 9.20
N LEU A 218 20.74 -6.51 10.27
CA LEU A 218 21.70 -5.43 10.57
C LEU A 218 22.82 -5.33 9.52
N GLU A 219 23.28 -6.45 8.98
CA GLU A 219 24.26 -6.47 7.88
C GLU A 219 23.67 -5.89 6.60
N LEU A 220 22.40 -6.24 6.28
CA LEU A 220 21.67 -5.66 5.14
C LEU A 220 21.51 -4.15 5.30
N GLU A 221 21.01 -3.69 6.46
CA GLU A 221 20.86 -2.27 6.79
C GLU A 221 22.16 -1.50 6.65
N HIS A 222 23.26 -2.02 7.22
CA HIS A 222 24.58 -1.40 7.11
C HIS A 222 25.06 -1.29 5.65
N ARG A 223 24.87 -2.34 4.84
CA ARG A 223 25.26 -2.33 3.43
C ARG A 223 24.50 -1.28 2.65
N LEU A 224 23.15 -1.25 2.78
CA LEU A 224 22.31 -0.29 2.09
C LEU A 224 22.57 1.15 2.55
N GLY A 225 22.72 1.37 3.86
CA GLY A 225 23.04 2.70 4.41
C GLY A 225 24.39 3.25 3.91
N ARG A 226 25.40 2.39 3.73
CA ARG A 226 26.69 2.79 3.18
C ARG A 226 26.61 3.34 1.75
N GLU A 227 25.69 2.82 0.95
CA GLU A 227 25.49 3.25 -0.46
C GLU A 227 25.01 4.71 -0.55
N VAL A 228 24.40 5.25 0.52
CA VAL A 228 23.82 6.61 0.54
C VAL A 228 24.52 7.59 1.48
N LEU A 229 25.72 7.28 1.99
CA LEU A 229 26.46 8.14 2.92
C LEU A 229 26.83 9.51 2.33
N GLU A 230 27.03 9.63 1.03
CA GLU A 230 27.29 10.93 0.38
C GLU A 230 26.07 11.86 0.48
N VAL A 231 24.85 11.33 0.42
CA VAL A 231 23.63 12.11 0.64
C VAL A 231 23.57 12.63 2.08
N ALA A 232 23.89 11.77 3.05
CA ALA A 232 23.96 12.15 4.46
C ALA A 232 25.02 13.26 4.70
N ALA A 233 26.17 13.18 4.05
CA ALA A 233 27.22 14.22 4.16
C ALA A 233 26.73 15.58 3.62
N ARG A 234 25.99 15.61 2.50
CA ARG A 234 25.37 16.83 1.98
C ARG A 234 24.33 17.39 2.95
N GLY A 235 23.50 16.54 3.54
CA GLY A 235 22.51 16.91 4.55
C GLY A 235 23.16 17.49 5.80
N ALA A 236 24.23 16.88 6.30
CA ALA A 236 25.01 17.38 7.45
C ALA A 236 25.60 18.76 7.18
N ALA A 237 26.11 19.01 5.98
CA ALA A 237 26.64 20.32 5.59
C ALA A 237 25.54 21.40 5.60
N ARG A 238 24.37 21.13 5.08
CA ARG A 238 23.19 22.04 5.11
C ARG A 238 22.78 22.34 6.56
N PHE A 239 22.69 21.33 7.41
CA PHE A 239 22.38 21.49 8.83
C PHE A 239 23.44 22.36 9.55
N ALA A 240 24.73 22.16 9.27
CA ALA A 240 25.78 22.95 9.81
C ALA A 240 25.70 24.42 9.36
N ALA A 241 25.22 24.67 8.13
CA ALA A 241 24.95 26.01 7.61
C ALA A 241 23.72 26.69 8.24
N GLY A 242 22.93 25.96 9.04
CA GLY A 242 21.80 26.51 9.80
C GLY A 242 20.41 26.13 9.26
N GLU A 243 20.32 25.32 8.20
CA GLU A 243 19.04 24.84 7.71
C GLU A 243 18.37 23.89 8.73
N GLY A 244 17.05 23.97 8.86
CA GLY A 244 16.27 23.06 9.71
C GLY A 244 16.46 23.24 11.23
N ARG A 245 17.19 24.27 11.70
CA ARG A 245 17.31 24.58 13.12
C ARG A 245 15.95 24.99 13.68
N GLY A 246 15.38 24.16 14.55
CA GLY A 246 14.07 24.38 15.15
C GLY A 246 13.00 23.36 14.76
N GLY A 247 13.40 22.24 14.12
CA GLY A 247 12.49 21.10 13.83
C GLY A 247 11.49 21.35 12.72
N ARG A 248 11.60 22.44 11.98
CA ARG A 248 10.83 22.62 10.73
C ARG A 248 11.57 21.91 9.62
N GLY A 249 10.88 21.00 8.91
CA GLY A 249 11.44 20.32 7.74
C GLY A 249 11.92 21.34 6.69
N VAL A 250 12.98 20.98 5.99
CA VAL A 250 13.56 21.75 4.88
C VAL A 250 12.85 21.37 3.61
#